data_cacf9a3bdaba3cf3498e484ee48df7e4
#
_entry.id   cacf9a3bdaba3cf3498e484ee48df7e4
#
_cell.length_a   1.000
_cell.length_b   1.000
_cell.length_c   1.000
_cell.angle_alpha   90.00
_cell.angle_beta   90.00
_cell.angle_gamma   90.00
#
_symmetry.space_group_name_H-M   'P 1'
#
loop_
_entity.id
_entity.type
_entity.pdbx_description
1 polymer ?
#
loop_
_entity_poly.entity_id
_entity_poly.type
_entity_poly.pdbx_seq_one_letter_code
_entity_poly.pdbx_strand_id
1 'polypeptide(L)'
;SIAELFRRVLSDKTPIFRLEDFSLTCHGQFWDAFQAHIGGAPPVDTLAMLPGITVTIDLAYDVAAPDLGPLSDCIIDLNPDCTTARLHLKYGPRATAVTTLFAELPAPEGDDLAARAAVFRALGPRIPVAFEASLEAVDPNDPTNRKSLDIKLLSTIIRGSFINAQRGLDDDTKKERDVLGKVVEVIFQSALKDPTNPEKRTTAEQLKAAVEEIQKDLHDDFNTKLTSLLPTFDLFGYPGLQDPGLVTETSFDVEKLLSDHTKVRYVGKDGVTLP
;
A
#
# COMPACT_ATOMS: atom_id res chain seq x y z
N SER A 1 -6.41 9.09 6.70
CA SER A 1 -6.96 10.00 7.73
C SER A 1 -5.96 10.16 8.89
N ILE A 2 -6.06 11.26 9.66
CA ILE A 2 -5.18 11.52 10.82
C ILE A 2 -5.30 10.39 11.85
N ALA A 3 -6.51 9.88 12.09
CA ALA A 3 -6.73 8.76 13.01
C ALA A 3 -5.98 7.50 12.61
N GLU A 4 -5.95 7.16 11.31
CA GLU A 4 -5.21 6.01 10.80
C GLU A 4 -3.69 6.22 10.93
N LEU A 5 -3.22 7.44 10.73
CA LEU A 5 -1.82 7.79 10.93
C LEU A 5 -1.42 7.53 12.39
N PHE A 6 -2.20 8.06 13.36
CA PHE A 6 -1.94 7.81 14.79
C PHE A 6 -2.01 6.33 15.13
N ARG A 7 -2.96 5.60 14.57
CA ARG A 7 -3.08 4.15 14.77
C ARG A 7 -1.83 3.40 14.33
N ARG A 8 -1.26 3.75 13.17
CA ARG A 8 -0.03 3.12 12.66
C ARG A 8 1.18 3.50 13.49
N VAL A 9 1.27 4.75 13.90
CA VAL A 9 2.41 5.27 14.67
C VAL A 9 2.45 4.72 16.08
N LEU A 10 1.29 4.61 16.75
CA LEU A 10 1.19 4.09 18.12
C LEU A 10 1.13 2.57 18.19
N SER A 11 1.09 1.88 17.05
CA SER A 11 1.29 0.43 17.02
C SER A 11 2.77 0.12 17.27
N ASP A 12 3.07 -1.02 17.93
CA ASP A 12 4.45 -1.47 18.24
C ASP A 12 5.32 -1.75 16.99
N LYS A 13 4.77 -1.49 15.81
CA LYS A 13 5.44 -1.71 14.52
C LYS A 13 5.88 -0.38 13.92
N THR A 14 7.03 -0.36 13.29
CA THR A 14 7.47 0.79 12.47
C THR A 14 6.36 1.16 11.49
N PRO A 15 5.87 2.40 11.49
CA PRO A 15 4.79 2.81 10.62
C PRO A 15 5.24 2.72 9.16
N ILE A 16 4.46 2.03 8.37
CA ILE A 16 4.65 1.88 6.93
C ILE A 16 3.50 2.57 6.22
N PHE A 17 3.84 3.52 5.36
CA PHE A 17 2.87 4.21 4.51
C PHE A 17 3.05 3.76 3.07
N ARG A 18 1.96 3.81 2.31
CA ARG A 18 1.92 3.47 0.89
C ARG A 18 1.68 4.73 0.06
N LEU A 19 1.78 4.61 -1.24
CA LEU A 19 1.54 5.72 -2.16
C LEU A 19 0.16 6.37 -1.93
N GLU A 20 -0.85 5.57 -1.64
CA GLU A 20 -2.23 6.02 -1.41
C GLU A 20 -2.41 6.84 -0.11
N ASP A 21 -1.44 6.76 0.80
CA ASP A 21 -1.46 7.55 2.04
C ASP A 21 -0.97 9.00 1.82
N PHE A 22 -0.32 9.27 0.69
CA PHE A 22 0.12 10.60 0.29
C PHE A 22 -1.02 11.40 -0.36
N SER A 23 -0.98 12.73 -0.22
CA SER A 23 -1.95 13.59 -0.89
C SER A 23 -1.74 13.62 -2.41
N LEU A 24 -2.77 14.00 -3.16
CA LEU A 24 -2.68 14.13 -4.62
C LEU A 24 -1.58 15.10 -5.06
N THR A 25 -1.32 16.15 -4.28
CA THR A 25 -0.21 17.07 -4.54
C THR A 25 1.15 16.36 -4.47
N CYS A 26 1.31 15.43 -3.53
CA CYS A 26 2.53 14.64 -3.41
C CYS A 26 2.73 13.69 -4.61
N HIS A 27 1.64 13.21 -5.22
CA HIS A 27 1.76 12.40 -6.43
C HIS A 27 2.40 13.20 -7.58
N GLY A 28 2.05 14.47 -7.72
CA GLY A 28 2.75 15.38 -8.66
C GLY A 28 4.25 15.47 -8.36
N GLN A 29 4.62 15.63 -7.09
CA GLN A 29 6.04 15.70 -6.68
C GLN A 29 6.80 14.40 -6.97
N PHE A 30 6.19 13.21 -6.77
CA PHE A 30 6.80 11.95 -7.19
C PHE A 30 7.04 11.90 -8.70
N TRP A 31 6.08 12.38 -9.50
CA TRP A 31 6.22 12.43 -10.94
C TRP A 31 7.34 13.38 -11.37
N ASP A 32 7.37 14.59 -10.80
CA ASP A 32 8.40 15.60 -11.11
C ASP A 32 9.80 15.10 -10.73
N ALA A 33 9.94 14.43 -9.57
CA ALA A 33 11.19 13.81 -9.16
C ALA A 33 11.62 12.69 -10.13
N PHE A 34 10.67 11.88 -10.61
CA PHE A 34 10.96 10.86 -11.62
C PHE A 34 11.40 11.48 -12.95
N GLN A 35 10.72 12.54 -13.42
CA GLN A 35 11.10 13.25 -14.63
C GLN A 35 12.50 13.89 -14.51
N ALA A 36 12.81 14.48 -13.35
CA ALA A 36 14.14 15.00 -13.07
C ALA A 36 15.21 13.91 -13.12
N HIS A 37 14.91 12.74 -12.54
CA HIS A 37 15.82 11.58 -12.53
C HIS A 37 16.14 11.10 -13.95
N ILE A 38 15.13 10.88 -14.80
CA ILE A 38 15.35 10.43 -16.19
C ILE A 38 16.00 11.52 -17.05
N GLY A 39 15.79 12.79 -16.68
CA GLY A 39 16.47 13.95 -17.28
C GLY A 39 17.94 14.09 -16.88
N GLY A 40 18.46 13.21 -16.01
CA GLY A 40 19.86 13.22 -15.57
C GLY A 40 20.17 14.21 -14.44
N ALA A 41 19.16 14.67 -13.69
CA ALA A 41 19.38 15.50 -12.51
C ALA A 41 20.22 14.76 -11.43
N PRO A 42 21.06 15.47 -10.67
CA PRO A 42 21.80 14.87 -9.58
C PRO A 42 20.87 14.15 -8.57
N PRO A 43 21.27 12.99 -8.02
CA PRO A 43 20.46 12.26 -7.06
C PRO A 43 20.06 13.08 -5.83
N VAL A 44 20.91 14.01 -5.40
CA VAL A 44 20.65 14.90 -4.24
C VAL A 44 19.49 15.86 -4.55
N ASP A 45 19.45 16.43 -5.75
CA ASP A 45 18.40 17.36 -6.17
C ASP A 45 17.08 16.60 -6.36
N THR A 46 17.14 15.44 -6.98
CA THR A 46 15.99 14.53 -7.12
C THR A 46 15.43 14.10 -5.77
N LEU A 47 16.30 13.78 -4.81
CA LEU A 47 15.91 13.41 -3.45
C LEU A 47 15.16 14.54 -2.74
N ALA A 48 15.60 15.78 -2.92
CA ALA A 48 14.98 16.96 -2.33
C ALA A 48 13.58 17.24 -2.89
N MET A 49 13.25 16.73 -4.08
CA MET A 49 11.92 16.85 -4.70
C MET A 49 10.92 15.83 -4.17
N LEU A 50 11.40 14.73 -3.55
CA LEU A 50 10.51 13.69 -3.03
C LEU A 50 9.69 14.21 -1.84
N PRO A 51 8.38 13.94 -1.82
CA PRO A 51 7.53 14.38 -0.72
C PRO A 51 7.75 13.57 0.54
N GLY A 52 7.32 14.12 1.67
CA GLY A 52 7.26 13.43 2.96
C GLY A 52 5.94 13.70 3.67
N ILE A 53 5.61 12.84 4.62
CA ILE A 53 4.50 13.04 5.56
C ILE A 53 5.10 13.53 6.86
N THR A 54 4.63 14.68 7.35
CA THR A 54 5.05 15.23 8.65
C THR A 54 3.82 15.46 9.52
N VAL A 55 3.89 14.97 10.75
CA VAL A 55 2.90 15.25 11.79
C VAL A 55 3.59 16.03 12.89
N THR A 56 3.07 17.20 13.20
CA THR A 56 3.50 17.99 14.33
C THR A 56 2.61 17.66 15.52
N ILE A 57 3.23 17.34 16.64
CA ILE A 57 2.58 17.02 17.91
C ILE A 57 3.09 18.00 18.95
N ASP A 58 2.20 18.84 19.45
CA ASP A 58 2.51 19.79 20.52
C ASP A 58 1.97 19.22 21.85
N LEU A 59 2.85 19.06 22.82
CA LEU A 59 2.57 18.51 24.14
C LEU A 59 2.76 19.59 25.17
N ALA A 60 1.67 20.03 25.79
CA ALA A 60 1.75 20.98 26.92
C ALA A 60 2.19 20.26 28.20
N TYR A 61 3.06 20.87 28.96
CA TYR A 61 3.53 20.34 30.25
C TYR A 61 3.52 21.41 31.35
N ASP A 62 3.46 20.95 32.58
CA ASP A 62 3.54 21.81 33.76
C ASP A 62 5.02 21.90 34.20
N VAL A 63 5.61 23.08 34.10
CA VAL A 63 6.99 23.35 34.53
C VAL A 63 7.20 23.17 36.03
N ALA A 64 6.13 23.22 36.82
CA ALA A 64 6.19 22.99 38.26
C ALA A 64 6.13 21.50 38.64
N ALA A 65 5.88 20.61 37.66
CA ALA A 65 5.87 19.17 37.90
C ALA A 65 7.24 18.68 38.38
N PRO A 66 7.31 17.90 39.47
CA PRO A 66 8.57 17.44 40.04
C PRO A 66 9.32 16.45 39.10
N ASP A 67 8.61 15.80 38.20
CA ASP A 67 9.14 14.84 37.23
C ASP A 67 8.29 14.86 35.97
N LEU A 68 8.92 15.04 34.84
CA LEU A 68 8.29 15.00 33.51
C LEU A 68 8.44 13.64 32.82
N GLY A 69 9.15 12.72 33.47
CA GLY A 69 9.36 11.38 32.93
C GLY A 69 9.92 11.38 31.50
N PRO A 70 9.40 10.50 30.61
CA PRO A 70 9.87 10.41 29.22
C PRO A 70 9.71 11.70 28.40
N LEU A 71 8.84 12.63 28.83
CA LEU A 71 8.63 13.90 28.15
C LEU A 71 9.86 14.81 28.24
N SER A 72 10.70 14.65 29.28
CA SER A 72 11.93 15.42 29.44
C SER A 72 12.89 15.30 28.24
N ASP A 73 12.91 14.15 27.58
CA ASP A 73 13.74 13.94 26.38
C ASP A 73 13.28 14.76 25.16
N CYS A 74 12.04 15.22 25.18
CA CYS A 74 11.40 15.98 24.13
C CYS A 74 11.54 17.50 24.29
N ILE A 75 11.93 17.96 25.48
CA ILE A 75 12.11 19.38 25.79
C ILE A 75 13.57 19.74 25.47
N ILE A 76 13.75 20.54 24.43
CA ILE A 76 15.08 20.91 23.93
C ILE A 76 15.30 22.43 23.95
N ASP A 77 14.26 23.20 24.23
CA ASP A 77 14.38 24.64 24.42
C ASP A 77 14.94 24.94 25.83
N LEU A 78 15.63 26.07 25.94
CA LEU A 78 16.18 26.57 27.19
C LEU A 78 15.34 27.73 27.76
N ASN A 79 14.19 28.00 27.19
CA ASN A 79 13.31 29.08 27.62
C ASN A 79 12.43 28.61 28.79
N PRO A 80 12.62 29.17 30.01
CA PRO A 80 11.85 28.77 31.18
C PRO A 80 10.34 29.10 31.05
N ASP A 81 9.98 29.99 30.15
CA ASP A 81 8.58 30.37 29.90
C ASP A 81 7.90 29.43 28.87
N CYS A 82 8.65 28.56 28.26
CA CYS A 82 8.10 27.56 27.31
C CYS A 82 7.45 26.41 28.08
N THR A 83 6.20 26.13 27.77
CA THR A 83 5.39 25.07 28.40
C THR A 83 4.92 24.03 27.38
N THR A 84 5.58 24.01 26.21
CA THR A 84 5.19 23.14 25.09
C THR A 84 6.40 22.44 24.52
N ALA A 85 6.39 21.10 24.52
CA ALA A 85 7.33 20.28 23.80
C ALA A 85 6.75 19.96 22.41
N ARG A 86 7.50 20.20 21.35
CA ARG A 86 7.10 19.94 19.98
C ARG A 86 7.83 18.74 19.42
N LEU A 87 7.07 17.81 18.86
CA LEU A 87 7.59 16.64 18.17
C LEU A 87 7.21 16.69 16.70
N HIS A 88 8.15 16.38 15.83
CA HIS A 88 7.90 16.10 14.43
C HIS A 88 8.08 14.60 14.18
N LEU A 89 6.98 13.91 13.90
CA LEU A 89 7.00 12.59 13.34
C LEU A 89 7.01 12.73 11.82
N LYS A 90 8.05 12.23 11.19
CA LYS A 90 8.25 12.31 9.74
C LYS A 90 8.27 10.91 9.15
N TYR A 91 7.65 10.75 7.99
CA TYR A 91 7.86 9.63 7.10
C TYR A 91 8.40 10.20 5.79
N GLY A 92 9.67 10.00 5.55
CA GLY A 92 10.39 10.65 4.46
C GLY A 92 11.35 9.72 3.73
N PRO A 93 11.89 10.19 2.59
CA PRO A 93 12.79 9.40 1.77
C PRO A 93 14.14 9.16 2.49
N ARG A 94 14.63 7.94 2.39
CA ARG A 94 16.01 7.59 2.79
C ARG A 94 17.02 8.20 1.82
N ALA A 95 18.27 8.30 2.21
CA ALA A 95 19.35 8.75 1.33
C ALA A 95 19.45 7.95 0.02
N THR A 96 19.06 6.67 0.05
CA THR A 96 19.03 5.77 -1.11
C THR A 96 17.70 5.76 -1.87
N ALA A 97 16.75 6.61 -1.51
CA ALA A 97 15.40 6.55 -2.04
C ALA A 97 15.32 6.71 -3.56
N VAL A 98 16.12 7.60 -4.14
CA VAL A 98 16.15 7.82 -5.59
C VAL A 98 16.49 6.53 -6.35
N THR A 99 17.55 5.86 -5.93
CA THR A 99 17.95 4.58 -6.54
C THR A 99 16.89 3.50 -6.30
N THR A 100 16.36 3.42 -5.07
CA THR A 100 15.36 2.40 -4.72
C THR A 100 14.04 2.58 -5.48
N LEU A 101 13.58 3.82 -5.63
CA LEU A 101 12.33 4.13 -6.31
C LEU A 101 12.43 3.97 -7.83
N PHE A 102 13.50 4.50 -8.43
CA PHE A 102 13.58 4.74 -9.87
C PHE A 102 14.47 3.73 -10.61
N ALA A 103 15.18 2.82 -9.89
CA ALA A 103 15.99 1.80 -10.55
C ALA A 103 15.17 1.01 -11.58
N GLU A 104 15.73 0.86 -12.77
CA GLU A 104 15.16 0.04 -13.85
C GLU A 104 13.74 0.42 -14.29
N LEU A 105 13.27 1.61 -13.92
CA LEU A 105 12.02 2.11 -14.47
C LEU A 105 12.28 2.64 -15.89
N PRO A 106 11.55 2.13 -16.89
CA PRO A 106 11.68 2.64 -18.24
C PRO A 106 11.18 4.09 -18.32
N ALA A 107 11.84 4.91 -19.11
CA ALA A 107 11.32 6.22 -19.44
C ALA A 107 9.95 6.04 -20.14
N PRO A 108 8.91 6.76 -19.69
CA PRO A 108 7.60 6.65 -20.29
C PRO A 108 7.61 7.25 -21.70
N GLU A 109 6.86 6.64 -22.61
CA GLU A 109 6.62 7.21 -23.93
C GLU A 109 5.53 8.29 -23.81
N GLY A 110 5.91 9.52 -23.46
CA GLY A 110 4.99 10.63 -23.28
C GLY A 110 4.64 10.93 -21.82
N ASP A 111 3.75 11.90 -21.64
CA ASP A 111 3.23 12.36 -20.33
C ASP A 111 1.71 12.18 -20.26
N ASP A 112 1.20 11.11 -20.82
CA ASP A 112 -0.21 10.80 -20.75
C ASP A 112 -0.59 10.07 -19.44
N LEU A 113 -1.88 9.98 -19.20
CA LEU A 113 -2.42 9.34 -17.99
C LEU A 113 -1.99 7.87 -17.88
N ALA A 114 -1.86 7.17 -18.99
CA ALA A 114 -1.47 5.76 -19.03
C ALA A 114 0.00 5.59 -18.63
N ALA A 115 0.88 6.44 -19.15
CA ALA A 115 2.30 6.47 -18.80
C ALA A 115 2.50 6.76 -17.30
N ARG A 116 1.80 7.77 -16.78
CA ARG A 116 1.80 8.08 -15.33
C ARG A 116 1.31 6.91 -14.49
N ALA A 117 0.19 6.29 -14.87
CA ALA A 117 -0.36 5.15 -14.16
C ALA A 117 0.61 3.96 -14.11
N ALA A 118 1.35 3.71 -15.19
CA ALA A 118 2.37 2.65 -15.23
C ALA A 118 3.52 2.93 -14.25
N VAL A 119 4.03 4.16 -14.21
CA VAL A 119 5.08 4.58 -13.28
C VAL A 119 4.59 4.46 -11.83
N PHE A 120 3.41 4.99 -11.49
CA PHE A 120 2.87 4.93 -10.13
C PHE A 120 2.60 3.50 -9.67
N ARG A 121 2.16 2.63 -10.57
CA ARG A 121 2.01 1.20 -10.26
C ARG A 121 3.34 0.56 -9.87
N ALA A 122 4.42 0.94 -10.53
CA ALA A 122 5.76 0.43 -10.23
C ALA A 122 6.36 1.06 -8.96
N LEU A 123 6.03 2.34 -8.66
CA LEU A 123 6.49 3.04 -7.46
C LEU A 123 5.82 2.53 -6.19
N GLY A 124 4.52 2.22 -6.23
CA GLY A 124 3.73 1.86 -5.05
C GLY A 124 4.40 0.83 -4.13
N PRO A 125 4.84 -0.34 -4.61
CA PRO A 125 5.51 -1.36 -3.78
C PRO A 125 6.91 -0.95 -3.30
N ARG A 126 7.54 0.07 -3.92
CA ARG A 126 8.91 0.52 -3.58
C ARG A 126 8.93 1.56 -2.46
N ILE A 127 7.85 2.31 -2.29
CA ILE A 127 7.76 3.37 -1.25
C ILE A 127 8.05 2.83 0.15
N PRO A 128 7.48 1.70 0.62
CA PRO A 128 7.77 1.19 1.96
C PRO A 128 9.24 0.85 2.19
N VAL A 129 10.00 0.59 1.13
CA VAL A 129 11.44 0.27 1.21
C VAL A 129 12.30 1.53 1.11
N ALA A 130 11.87 2.48 0.28
CA ALA A 130 12.59 3.72 0.01
C ALA A 130 12.42 4.79 1.10
N PHE A 131 11.38 4.66 1.94
CA PHE A 131 11.04 5.65 2.97
C PHE A 131 11.22 5.07 4.36
N GLU A 132 11.38 5.97 5.33
CA GLU A 132 11.46 5.59 6.74
C GLU A 132 10.78 6.62 7.64
N ALA A 133 10.36 6.13 8.81
CA ALA A 133 9.80 6.97 9.83
C ALA A 133 10.92 7.44 10.80
N SER A 134 10.89 8.71 11.16
CA SER A 134 11.79 9.32 12.15
C SER A 134 11.02 10.23 13.10
N LEU A 135 11.54 10.39 14.30
CA LEU A 135 11.01 11.28 15.32
C LEU A 135 12.06 12.31 15.70
N GLU A 136 11.68 13.58 15.74
CA GLU A 136 12.54 14.68 16.17
C GLU A 136 11.80 15.52 17.21
N ALA A 137 12.49 15.93 18.27
CA ALA A 137 12.09 17.08 19.07
C ALA A 137 12.50 18.35 18.31
N VAL A 138 11.64 19.35 18.33
CA VAL A 138 11.85 20.63 17.65
C VAL A 138 11.52 21.73 18.65
N ASP A 139 12.41 22.71 18.79
CA ASP A 139 12.14 23.88 19.60
C ASP A 139 10.98 24.67 19.01
N PRO A 140 9.88 24.92 19.75
CA PRO A 140 8.74 25.68 19.25
C PRO A 140 9.08 27.10 18.78
N ASN A 141 10.14 27.71 19.36
CA ASN A 141 10.56 29.08 19.09
C ASN A 141 11.69 29.16 18.07
N ASP A 142 12.50 28.10 17.95
CA ASP A 142 13.60 28.00 16.98
C ASP A 142 13.53 26.66 16.22
N PRO A 143 12.86 26.62 15.05
CA PRO A 143 12.75 25.40 14.26
C PRO A 143 14.07 24.82 13.73
N THR A 144 15.19 25.55 13.90
CA THR A 144 16.52 25.04 13.52
C THR A 144 17.13 24.18 14.63
N ASN A 145 16.73 24.42 15.90
CA ASN A 145 17.10 23.61 17.04
C ASN A 145 16.28 22.32 17.05
N ARG A 146 16.93 21.20 16.74
CA ARG A 146 16.29 19.89 16.59
C ARG A 146 17.14 18.81 17.23
N LYS A 147 16.47 17.80 17.78
CA LYS A 147 17.10 16.61 18.35
C LYS A 147 16.41 15.36 17.81
N SER A 148 17.17 14.46 17.22
CA SER A 148 16.64 13.15 16.83
C SER A 148 16.33 12.31 18.06
N LEU A 149 15.16 11.63 18.03
CA LEU A 149 14.67 10.78 19.11
C LEU A 149 14.38 9.38 18.58
N ASP A 150 14.41 8.39 19.49
CA ASP A 150 13.90 7.06 19.14
C ASP A 150 12.37 7.13 18.94
N ILE A 151 11.88 6.62 17.83
CA ILE A 151 10.45 6.60 17.50
C ILE A 151 9.63 5.87 18.57
N LYS A 152 10.22 4.90 19.27
CA LYS A 152 9.59 4.16 20.37
C LYS A 152 9.22 5.06 21.55
N LEU A 153 9.92 6.19 21.71
CA LEU A 153 9.60 7.15 22.76
C LEU A 153 8.15 7.65 22.65
N LEU A 154 7.63 7.76 21.42
CA LEU A 154 6.26 8.23 21.22
C LEU A 154 5.24 7.33 21.90
N SER A 155 5.41 6.01 21.86
CA SER A 155 4.51 5.05 22.51
C SER A 155 4.58 5.08 24.05
N THR A 156 5.65 5.62 24.63
CA THR A 156 5.78 5.81 26.08
C THR A 156 5.08 7.08 26.57
N ILE A 157 5.00 8.11 25.70
CA ILE A 157 4.41 9.41 26.01
C ILE A 157 2.91 9.41 25.69
N ILE A 158 2.54 8.85 24.53
CA ILE A 158 1.16 8.87 24.04
C ILE A 158 0.61 7.44 24.03
N ARG A 159 -0.45 7.22 24.78
CA ARG A 159 -1.24 5.99 24.71
C ARG A 159 -2.52 6.28 23.95
N GLY A 160 -2.72 5.56 22.84
CA GLY A 160 -3.92 5.66 22.02
C GLY A 160 -4.72 4.36 22.03
N SER A 161 -6.04 4.46 22.15
CA SER A 161 -6.95 3.36 21.83
C SER A 161 -7.91 3.83 20.75
N PHE A 162 -8.20 2.96 19.81
CA PHE A 162 -9.07 3.28 18.68
C PHE A 162 -10.36 2.47 18.78
N ILE A 163 -11.47 3.16 18.82
CA ILE A 163 -12.81 2.55 18.81
C ILE A 163 -13.33 2.73 17.39
N ASN A 164 -13.55 1.61 16.70
CA ASN A 164 -14.15 1.66 15.37
C ASN A 164 -15.59 2.17 15.47
N ALA A 165 -15.92 3.21 14.70
CA ALA A 165 -17.28 3.78 14.66
C ALA A 165 -18.30 2.81 14.08
N GLN A 166 -17.88 1.92 13.21
CA GLN A 166 -18.66 0.77 12.78
C GLN A 166 -18.28 -0.41 13.66
N ARG A 167 -19.20 -0.91 14.46
CA ARG A 167 -19.14 -2.28 14.93
C ARG A 167 -19.19 -3.11 13.66
N GLY A 168 -18.02 -3.63 13.23
CA GLY A 168 -18.00 -4.63 12.20
C GLY A 168 -18.99 -5.71 12.62
N LEU A 169 -20.04 -5.91 11.82
CA LEU A 169 -20.76 -7.14 11.87
C LEU A 169 -19.72 -8.19 11.55
N ASP A 170 -19.19 -8.73 12.62
CA ASP A 170 -18.28 -9.84 12.72
C ASP A 170 -17.27 -10.02 11.57
N ASP A 171 -16.02 -9.93 11.99
CA ASP A 171 -14.90 -10.63 11.44
C ASP A 171 -14.17 -10.06 10.22
N ASP A 172 -12.89 -9.85 10.54
CA ASP A 172 -11.74 -9.93 9.68
C ASP A 172 -11.62 -8.93 8.50
N THR A 173 -10.64 -8.14 8.67
CA THR A 173 -9.87 -7.30 7.74
C THR A 173 -9.70 -7.77 6.27
N LYS A 174 -10.24 -8.92 5.93
CA LYS A 174 -10.40 -9.40 4.55
C LYS A 174 -11.65 -8.85 3.86
N LYS A 175 -12.64 -8.38 4.60
CA LYS A 175 -14.04 -8.29 4.13
C LYS A 175 -14.42 -7.04 3.34
N GLU A 176 -13.76 -5.90 3.52
CA GLU A 176 -14.14 -4.72 2.72
C GLU A 176 -13.77 -4.89 1.23
N ARG A 177 -12.69 -5.61 0.94
CA ARG A 177 -12.32 -5.94 -0.45
C ARG A 177 -13.21 -7.00 -1.07
N ASP A 178 -13.68 -7.93 -0.25
CA ASP A 178 -14.53 -9.03 -0.67
C ASP A 178 -15.99 -8.58 -0.90
N VAL A 179 -16.44 -7.49 -0.26
CA VAL A 179 -17.81 -6.99 -0.41
C VAL A 179 -18.06 -6.52 -1.84
N LEU A 180 -17.16 -5.75 -2.44
CA LEU A 180 -17.32 -5.30 -3.83
C LEU A 180 -17.22 -6.48 -4.82
N GLY A 181 -16.29 -7.41 -4.58
CA GLY A 181 -16.20 -8.64 -5.36
C GLY A 181 -17.52 -9.43 -5.32
N LYS A 182 -18.09 -9.61 -4.13
CA LYS A 182 -19.41 -10.26 -3.97
C LYS A 182 -20.56 -9.49 -4.61
N VAL A 183 -20.54 -8.17 -4.55
CA VAL A 183 -21.54 -7.36 -5.25
C VAL A 183 -21.44 -7.56 -6.77
N VAL A 184 -20.23 -7.58 -7.32
CA VAL A 184 -20.01 -7.86 -8.74
C VAL A 184 -20.48 -9.27 -9.11
N GLU A 185 -20.18 -10.27 -8.28
CA GLU A 185 -20.68 -11.65 -8.43
C GLU A 185 -22.21 -11.70 -8.45
N VAL A 186 -22.87 -11.05 -7.48
CA VAL A 186 -24.34 -10.98 -7.40
C VAL A 186 -24.93 -10.29 -8.63
N ILE A 187 -24.33 -9.19 -9.10
CA ILE A 187 -24.77 -8.49 -10.31
C ILE A 187 -24.61 -9.41 -11.53
N PHE A 188 -23.50 -10.12 -11.63
CA PHE A 188 -23.24 -11.07 -12.72
C PHE A 188 -24.27 -12.21 -12.73
N GLN A 189 -24.51 -12.84 -11.57
CA GLN A 189 -25.51 -13.90 -11.41
C GLN A 189 -26.92 -13.40 -11.72
N SER A 190 -27.27 -12.19 -11.27
CA SER A 190 -28.54 -11.56 -11.56
C SER A 190 -28.69 -11.28 -13.05
N ALA A 191 -27.63 -10.79 -13.72
CA ALA A 191 -27.67 -10.51 -15.15
C ALA A 191 -27.86 -11.76 -16.01
N LEU A 192 -27.27 -12.90 -15.62
CA LEU A 192 -27.46 -14.18 -16.30
C LEU A 192 -28.89 -14.71 -16.19
N LYS A 193 -29.60 -14.39 -15.10
CA LYS A 193 -30.95 -14.88 -14.79
C LYS A 193 -32.06 -13.89 -15.14
N ASP A 194 -31.73 -12.66 -15.53
CA ASP A 194 -32.69 -11.60 -15.77
C ASP A 194 -33.30 -11.74 -17.19
N PRO A 195 -34.58 -12.09 -17.34
CA PRO A 195 -35.24 -12.19 -18.63
C PRO A 195 -35.64 -10.83 -19.21
N THR A 196 -35.56 -9.75 -18.38
CA THR A 196 -36.08 -8.42 -18.75
C THR A 196 -35.06 -7.52 -19.40
N ASN A 197 -33.75 -7.84 -19.27
CA ASN A 197 -32.67 -7.01 -19.83
C ASN A 197 -31.73 -7.84 -20.69
N PRO A 198 -32.00 -7.99 -22.01
CA PRO A 198 -31.22 -8.82 -22.89
C PRO A 198 -29.77 -8.33 -23.07
N GLU A 199 -29.49 -7.01 -22.99
CA GLU A 199 -28.17 -6.46 -23.16
C GLU A 199 -27.22 -6.87 -21.98
N LYS A 200 -27.70 -6.78 -20.76
CA LYS A 200 -26.95 -7.21 -19.58
C LYS A 200 -26.66 -8.71 -19.60
N ARG A 201 -27.63 -9.48 -20.03
CA ARG A 201 -27.48 -10.93 -20.17
C ARG A 201 -26.45 -11.28 -21.22
N THR A 202 -26.48 -10.65 -22.40
CA THR A 202 -25.49 -10.86 -23.45
C THR A 202 -24.09 -10.51 -22.98
N THR A 203 -23.93 -9.40 -22.24
CA THR A 203 -22.63 -9.00 -21.68
C THR A 203 -22.10 -10.03 -20.66
N ALA A 204 -22.98 -10.56 -19.80
CA ALA A 204 -22.60 -11.58 -18.84
C ALA A 204 -22.24 -12.91 -19.51
N GLU A 205 -23.00 -13.32 -20.55
CA GLU A 205 -22.69 -14.50 -21.36
C GLU A 205 -21.35 -14.35 -22.10
N GLN A 206 -21.05 -13.17 -22.66
CA GLN A 206 -19.75 -12.88 -23.30
C GLN A 206 -18.58 -12.94 -22.30
N LEU A 207 -18.77 -12.39 -21.09
CA LEU A 207 -17.76 -12.46 -20.04
C LEU A 207 -17.50 -13.92 -19.63
N LYS A 208 -18.57 -14.71 -19.48
CA LYS A 208 -18.46 -16.12 -19.16
C LYS A 208 -17.72 -16.89 -20.24
N ALA A 209 -18.09 -16.69 -21.51
CA ALA A 209 -17.41 -17.32 -22.64
C ALA A 209 -15.92 -16.95 -22.73
N ALA A 210 -15.57 -15.68 -22.50
CA ALA A 210 -14.18 -15.23 -22.50
C ALA A 210 -13.36 -15.90 -21.38
N VAL A 211 -13.93 -16.09 -20.20
CA VAL A 211 -13.25 -16.79 -19.10
C VAL A 211 -13.10 -18.27 -19.40
N GLU A 212 -14.13 -18.92 -20.00
CA GLU A 212 -14.07 -20.33 -20.40
C GLU A 212 -13.01 -20.57 -21.50
N GLU A 213 -12.84 -19.62 -22.44
CA GLU A 213 -11.79 -19.67 -23.46
C GLU A 213 -10.38 -19.56 -22.82
N ILE A 214 -10.18 -18.58 -21.96
CA ILE A 214 -8.92 -18.43 -21.21
C ILE A 214 -8.63 -19.67 -20.36
N GLN A 215 -9.66 -20.25 -19.73
CA GLN A 215 -9.54 -21.46 -18.93
C GLN A 215 -9.05 -22.64 -19.78
N LYS A 216 -9.59 -22.79 -20.98
CA LYS A 216 -9.18 -23.86 -21.91
C LYS A 216 -7.72 -23.73 -22.31
N ASP A 217 -7.29 -22.52 -22.69
CA ASP A 217 -5.90 -22.26 -23.10
C ASP A 217 -4.92 -22.46 -21.94
N LEU A 218 -5.28 -21.99 -20.73
CA LEU A 218 -4.49 -22.22 -19.53
C LEU A 218 -4.44 -23.69 -19.13
N HIS A 219 -5.54 -24.42 -19.28
CA HIS A 219 -5.61 -25.83 -18.93
C HIS A 219 -4.62 -26.63 -19.78
N ASP A 220 -4.62 -26.43 -21.09
CA ASP A 220 -3.78 -27.16 -22.04
C ASP A 220 -2.28 -26.84 -21.84
N ASP A 221 -1.91 -25.57 -21.71
CA ASP A 221 -0.52 -25.15 -21.52
C ASP A 221 0.00 -25.51 -20.11
N PHE A 222 -0.81 -25.32 -19.09
CA PHE A 222 -0.45 -25.62 -17.69
C PHE A 222 -0.33 -27.11 -17.45
N ASN A 223 -1.26 -27.92 -17.95
CA ASN A 223 -1.19 -29.37 -17.84
C ASN A 223 -0.01 -29.95 -18.63
N THR A 224 0.31 -29.39 -19.78
CA THR A 224 1.49 -29.79 -20.53
C THR A 224 2.78 -29.54 -19.73
N LYS A 225 2.88 -28.37 -19.11
CA LYS A 225 4.03 -28.00 -18.26
C LYS A 225 4.08 -28.80 -16.97
N LEU A 226 2.95 -29.01 -16.31
CA LEU A 226 2.87 -29.87 -15.12
C LEU A 226 3.23 -31.34 -15.43
N THR A 227 2.72 -31.87 -16.53
CA THR A 227 3.05 -33.22 -16.99
C THR A 227 4.56 -33.38 -17.22
N SER A 228 5.22 -32.33 -17.72
CA SER A 228 6.68 -32.32 -17.88
C SER A 228 7.45 -32.33 -16.55
N LEU A 229 6.83 -31.89 -15.45
CA LEU A 229 7.41 -31.94 -14.10
C LEU A 229 7.11 -33.25 -13.35
N LEU A 230 6.12 -34.03 -13.80
CA LEU A 230 5.75 -35.29 -13.14
C LEU A 230 6.93 -36.28 -12.97
N PRO A 231 7.85 -36.44 -13.95
CA PRO A 231 9.02 -37.29 -13.76
C PRO A 231 9.92 -36.90 -12.59
N THR A 232 9.87 -35.62 -12.17
CA THR A 232 10.62 -35.14 -11.01
C THR A 232 10.04 -35.68 -9.71
N PHE A 233 8.74 -35.99 -9.67
CA PHE A 233 8.10 -36.61 -8.49
C PHE A 233 8.50 -38.09 -8.30
N ASP A 234 8.93 -38.78 -9.36
CA ASP A 234 9.46 -40.14 -9.25
C ASP A 234 10.68 -40.20 -8.35
N LEU A 235 11.48 -39.11 -8.30
CA LEU A 235 12.62 -38.99 -7.37
C LEU A 235 12.21 -38.98 -5.90
N PHE A 236 10.96 -38.66 -5.59
CA PHE A 236 10.38 -38.63 -4.26
C PHE A 236 9.51 -39.88 -3.98
N GLY A 237 9.48 -40.84 -4.90
CA GLY A 237 8.70 -42.09 -4.74
C GLY A 237 7.19 -41.91 -5.00
N TYR A 238 6.78 -40.91 -5.74
CA TYR A 238 5.40 -40.66 -6.14
C TYR A 238 5.27 -40.71 -7.67
N PRO A 239 4.27 -41.38 -8.25
CA PRO A 239 3.42 -42.44 -7.70
C PRO A 239 4.19 -43.76 -7.55
N GLY A 240 3.68 -44.65 -6.71
CA GLY A 240 4.25 -46.00 -6.60
C GLY A 240 4.16 -46.73 -7.94
N LEU A 241 5.08 -47.64 -8.19
CA LEU A 241 5.29 -48.39 -9.45
C LEU A 241 4.03 -49.10 -10.04
N GLN A 242 2.89 -49.07 -9.37
CA GLN A 242 1.64 -49.71 -9.75
C GLN A 242 0.44 -48.77 -9.77
N ASP A 243 0.63 -47.46 -9.52
CA ASP A 243 -0.47 -46.50 -9.51
C ASP A 243 -0.82 -46.03 -10.94
N PRO A 244 -2.12 -45.78 -11.22
CA PRO A 244 -2.52 -45.16 -12.47
C PRO A 244 -1.85 -43.78 -12.61
N GLY A 245 -1.47 -43.43 -13.82
CA GLY A 245 -0.77 -42.16 -14.12
C GLY A 245 -1.48 -40.94 -13.52
N LEU A 246 -0.71 -40.04 -12.91
CA LEU A 246 -1.21 -38.78 -12.38
C LEU A 246 -1.68 -37.88 -13.53
N VAL A 247 -2.91 -37.43 -13.42
CA VAL A 247 -3.49 -36.40 -14.31
C VAL A 247 -3.79 -35.18 -13.46
N THR A 248 -3.33 -34.03 -13.87
CA THR A 248 -3.65 -32.76 -13.23
C THR A 248 -4.86 -32.14 -13.91
N GLU A 249 -5.87 -31.79 -13.13
CA GLU A 249 -7.04 -31.06 -13.59
C GLU A 249 -7.09 -29.70 -12.87
N THR A 250 -7.12 -28.61 -13.67
CA THR A 250 -7.23 -27.26 -13.13
C THR A 250 -8.57 -26.69 -13.55
N SER A 251 -9.42 -26.32 -12.60
CA SER A 251 -10.69 -25.66 -12.85
C SER A 251 -10.67 -24.23 -12.34
N PHE A 252 -11.12 -23.30 -13.16
CA PHE A 252 -11.37 -21.92 -12.77
C PHE A 252 -12.87 -21.69 -12.69
N ASP A 253 -13.31 -21.14 -11.57
CA ASP A 253 -14.69 -20.77 -11.37
C ASP A 253 -14.82 -19.26 -11.61
N VAL A 254 -15.65 -18.86 -12.59
CA VAL A 254 -15.89 -17.45 -12.95
C VAL A 254 -16.40 -16.66 -11.74
N GLU A 255 -17.27 -17.27 -10.93
CA GLU A 255 -17.85 -16.64 -9.74
C GLU A 255 -16.75 -16.37 -8.69
N LYS A 256 -15.87 -17.35 -8.44
CA LYS A 256 -14.72 -17.18 -7.57
C LYS A 256 -13.69 -16.19 -8.12
N LEU A 257 -13.53 -16.15 -9.43
CA LEU A 257 -12.62 -15.19 -10.06
C LEU A 257 -13.13 -13.76 -9.88
N LEU A 258 -14.43 -13.55 -9.96
CA LEU A 258 -15.07 -12.26 -9.70
C LEU A 258 -15.06 -11.91 -8.22
N SER A 259 -15.34 -12.85 -7.31
CA SER A 259 -15.42 -12.58 -5.87
C SER A 259 -14.03 -12.45 -5.21
N ASP A 260 -13.09 -13.36 -5.52
CA ASP A 260 -11.85 -13.48 -4.78
C ASP A 260 -10.66 -12.74 -5.46
N HIS A 261 -10.71 -12.60 -6.79
CA HIS A 261 -9.58 -12.08 -7.57
C HIS A 261 -9.85 -10.74 -8.25
N THR A 262 -11.12 -10.31 -8.37
CA THR A 262 -11.45 -9.02 -8.95
C THR A 262 -11.40 -7.92 -7.91
N LYS A 263 -10.52 -6.92 -8.13
CA LYS A 263 -10.39 -5.74 -7.27
C LYS A 263 -10.93 -4.53 -8.01
N VAL A 264 -11.93 -3.88 -7.46
CA VAL A 264 -12.39 -2.58 -7.94
C VAL A 264 -11.48 -1.50 -7.34
N ARG A 265 -10.92 -0.66 -8.19
CA ARG A 265 -10.04 0.44 -7.78
C ARG A 265 -10.52 1.75 -8.39
N TYR A 266 -10.37 2.82 -7.63
CA TYR A 266 -10.59 4.16 -8.14
C TYR A 266 -9.34 4.67 -8.85
N VAL A 267 -9.53 5.33 -9.99
CA VAL A 267 -8.44 6.01 -10.71
C VAL A 267 -8.56 7.49 -10.40
N GLY A 268 -7.56 8.06 -9.74
CA GLY A 268 -7.45 9.48 -9.49
C GLY A 268 -7.19 10.27 -10.77
N LYS A 269 -7.41 11.59 -10.72
CA LYS A 269 -7.16 12.49 -11.86
C LYS A 269 -5.69 12.52 -12.30
N ASP A 270 -4.80 12.09 -11.43
CA ASP A 270 -3.35 11.96 -11.62
C ASP A 270 -2.91 10.59 -12.14
N GLY A 271 -3.86 9.70 -12.46
CA GLY A 271 -3.60 8.35 -12.94
C GLY A 271 -3.21 7.34 -11.85
N VAL A 272 -3.17 7.75 -10.59
CA VAL A 272 -2.91 6.83 -9.47
C VAL A 272 -4.14 5.98 -9.21
N THR A 273 -3.95 4.67 -9.12
CA THR A 273 -5.01 3.72 -8.80
C THR A 273 -5.10 3.61 -7.27
N LEU A 274 -6.23 4.01 -6.71
CA LEU A 274 -6.53 3.91 -5.29
C LEU A 274 -7.23 2.58 -4.98
N PRO A 275 -6.99 2.00 -3.79
CA PRO A 275 -7.62 0.75 -3.37
C PRO A 275 -9.13 0.87 -3.23
#